data_71bcecf376d074e1ee32410fb42eadd1
#
_entry.id   71bcecf376d074e1ee32410fb42eadd1
#
_cell.length_a   1.000
_cell.length_b   1.000
_cell.length_c   1.000
_cell.angle_alpha   90.00
_cell.angle_beta   90.00
_cell.angle_gamma   90.00
#
_symmetry.space_group_name_H-M   'P 1'
#
loop_
_entity.id
_entity.type
_entity.pdbx_description
1 polymer ?
#
loop_
_entity_poly.entity_id
_entity_poly.type
_entity_poly.pdbx_seq_one_letter_code
_entity_poly.pdbx_strand_id
1 'polypeptide(L)'
;YGSINETPCSPGTWQNMTGQQACNDALPGHYVEQPGSTMMSQCPSGTYQSEHGQANCVVTPPGNYSLAGSAQPTSCDIGTFQSDSGADHCTEAQLGHFVNSSGATSQTQCSEGSFAAELAQGNCTEAEPGHFVDLDGAFSQSPCPSGSFQQNSGQVGCDPAPPGQTVSLDGASLAEPCAPGTYQPNPGRTVCFDSSPGYFVNETGASSQTICPSGHFQADPGQSECTPANPGNYVPADGIPDSQVPCSPGSFQSDPGQSECTPAMPGHHVPEPGAISQSTCRPGTFQTESGTDSCQESTPGNFVQGIGSPSQTPCEPGTYQEAPNSVSCTPADPGFYVPELGSIEQIKCPSGQSQELAGQSSCNKPERPLWLTIVIFAVPTIILGTMVAIHLSKRQENKSKGKKRSYLYSEDMRR
;
A
#
# COMPACT_ATOMS: atom_id res chain seq x y z
N TYR A 1 -95.24 -81.88 14.14
CA TYR A 1 -95.00 -80.73 13.30
C TYR A 1 -94.09 -79.84 14.11
N GLY A 2 -92.83 -79.79 13.71
CA GLY A 2 -91.87 -78.91 14.32
C GLY A 2 -92.08 -77.45 13.95
N SER A 3 -92.26 -76.65 14.98
CA SER A 3 -92.24 -75.25 14.83
C SER A 3 -90.86 -74.78 14.33
N ILE A 4 -90.77 -74.29 13.15
CA ILE A 4 -89.53 -73.67 12.68
C ILE A 4 -89.48 -72.27 13.30
N ASN A 5 -88.76 -72.17 14.42
CA ASN A 5 -88.43 -70.90 14.92
C ASN A 5 -87.27 -70.31 14.05
N GLU A 6 -87.58 -69.35 13.20
CA GLU A 6 -86.59 -68.61 12.50
C GLU A 6 -85.82 -67.82 13.54
N THR A 7 -84.51 -68.11 13.67
CA THR A 7 -83.60 -67.34 14.50
C THR A 7 -82.97 -66.26 13.63
N PRO A 8 -83.21 -64.93 13.93
CA PRO A 8 -82.58 -63.85 13.14
C PRO A 8 -81.08 -63.92 13.35
N CYS A 9 -80.29 -63.59 12.30
CA CYS A 9 -78.86 -63.39 12.40
C CYS A 9 -78.54 -62.37 13.48
N SER A 10 -77.55 -62.71 14.30
CA SER A 10 -77.03 -61.73 15.33
C SER A 10 -76.32 -60.55 14.73
N PRO A 11 -76.20 -59.42 15.44
CA PRO A 11 -75.37 -58.33 15.00
C PRO A 11 -73.96 -58.82 14.63
N GLY A 12 -73.35 -58.26 13.55
CA GLY A 12 -72.09 -58.72 12.93
C GLY A 12 -72.33 -59.76 11.79
N THR A 13 -73.57 -60.32 11.68
CA THR A 13 -73.86 -61.41 10.68
C THR A 13 -75.12 -61.07 9.85
N TRP A 14 -75.15 -61.52 8.62
CA TRP A 14 -76.25 -61.28 7.69
C TRP A 14 -76.58 -62.49 6.85
N GLN A 15 -77.82 -62.53 6.34
CA GLN A 15 -78.24 -63.59 5.40
C GLN A 15 -79.37 -63.10 4.47
N ASN A 16 -79.11 -63.09 3.17
CA ASN A 16 -80.08 -62.62 2.13
C ASN A 16 -81.03 -63.69 1.62
N MET A 17 -80.81 -64.96 1.95
CA MET A 17 -81.62 -66.12 1.52
C MET A 17 -82.41 -66.72 2.70
N THR A 18 -83.65 -67.02 2.50
CA THR A 18 -84.48 -67.74 3.50
C THR A 18 -84.14 -69.23 3.56
N GLY A 19 -84.26 -69.77 4.76
CA GLY A 19 -84.06 -71.22 4.95
C GLY A 19 -82.60 -71.73 5.04
N GLN A 20 -81.66 -70.79 5.21
CA GLN A 20 -80.25 -71.09 5.46
C GLN A 20 -80.04 -71.52 6.92
N GLN A 21 -79.07 -72.44 7.12
CA GLN A 21 -78.72 -72.96 8.47
C GLN A 21 -77.66 -72.10 9.20
N ALA A 22 -76.99 -71.16 8.48
CA ALA A 22 -75.95 -70.30 9.00
C ALA A 22 -76.04 -68.87 8.45
N CYS A 23 -75.63 -67.87 9.23
CA CYS A 23 -75.42 -66.51 8.81
C CYS A 23 -74.03 -66.31 8.35
N ASN A 24 -73.84 -65.39 7.39
CA ASN A 24 -72.51 -64.97 6.90
C ASN A 24 -71.97 -63.87 7.81
N ASP A 25 -70.71 -63.89 8.14
CA ASP A 25 -70.01 -62.82 8.87
C ASP A 25 -69.88 -61.58 7.96
N ALA A 26 -70.01 -60.40 8.54
CA ALA A 26 -69.60 -59.15 7.87
C ALA A 26 -68.14 -59.27 7.52
N LEU A 27 -67.77 -58.84 6.31
CA LEU A 27 -66.38 -58.83 5.83
C LEU A 27 -65.62 -57.64 6.41
N PRO A 28 -64.31 -57.68 6.45
CA PRO A 28 -63.53 -56.56 6.79
C PRO A 28 -63.95 -55.32 5.95
N GLY A 29 -63.93 -54.11 6.52
CA GLY A 29 -64.48 -52.91 5.91
C GLY A 29 -66.01 -52.77 6.01
N HIS A 30 -66.73 -53.76 6.57
CA HIS A 30 -68.16 -53.77 6.70
C HIS A 30 -68.62 -54.18 8.11
N TYR A 31 -69.86 -53.84 8.40
CA TYR A 31 -70.51 -54.15 9.69
C TYR A 31 -71.98 -54.47 9.54
N VAL A 32 -72.55 -55.04 10.53
CA VAL A 32 -73.97 -55.38 10.58
C VAL A 32 -74.49 -55.00 11.97
N GLU A 33 -75.12 -53.84 12.14
CA GLU A 33 -75.54 -53.30 13.42
C GLU A 33 -76.84 -54.04 13.95
N GLN A 34 -77.79 -54.22 13.01
CA GLN A 34 -79.13 -54.69 13.41
C GLN A 34 -79.22 -56.20 13.24
N PRO A 35 -79.86 -56.96 14.21
CA PRO A 35 -80.16 -58.37 14.05
C PRO A 35 -81.13 -58.61 12.90
N GLY A 36 -80.98 -59.73 12.17
CA GLY A 36 -81.81 -60.06 11.07
C GLY A 36 -81.55 -59.28 9.78
N SER A 37 -80.47 -58.63 9.66
CA SER A 37 -80.05 -57.89 8.47
C SER A 37 -79.83 -58.83 7.26
N THR A 38 -80.30 -58.41 6.08
CA THR A 38 -80.13 -59.08 4.83
C THR A 38 -78.90 -58.66 4.01
N MET A 39 -78.19 -57.66 4.46
CA MET A 39 -76.98 -57.15 3.83
C MET A 39 -76.02 -56.59 4.91
N MET A 40 -74.77 -56.55 4.59
CA MET A 40 -73.76 -55.81 5.35
C MET A 40 -73.64 -54.36 4.86
N SER A 41 -73.31 -53.41 5.73
CA SER A 41 -73.05 -52.00 5.40
C SER A 41 -71.55 -51.74 5.38
N GLN A 42 -71.10 -50.89 4.46
CA GLN A 42 -69.72 -50.42 4.50
C GLN A 42 -69.47 -49.48 5.69
N CYS A 43 -68.34 -49.60 6.29
CA CYS A 43 -67.92 -48.57 7.26
C CYS A 43 -67.95 -47.19 6.64
N PRO A 44 -68.53 -46.20 7.29
CA PRO A 44 -68.47 -44.84 6.80
C PRO A 44 -67.04 -44.32 6.79
N SER A 45 -66.76 -43.36 5.94
CA SER A 45 -65.43 -42.69 5.95
C SER A 45 -65.08 -42.19 7.35
N GLY A 46 -63.81 -42.21 7.72
CA GLY A 46 -63.31 -41.93 9.09
C GLY A 46 -63.38 -43.13 10.03
N THR A 47 -63.93 -44.29 9.55
CA THR A 47 -63.97 -45.53 10.32
C THR A 47 -63.51 -46.75 9.52
N TYR A 48 -63.08 -47.77 10.17
CA TYR A 48 -62.63 -49.02 9.53
C TYR A 48 -63.06 -50.23 10.35
N GLN A 49 -62.94 -51.39 9.75
CA GLN A 49 -63.15 -52.68 10.48
C GLN A 49 -62.19 -53.72 9.95
N SER A 50 -61.23 -54.18 10.76
CA SER A 50 -60.26 -55.22 10.37
C SER A 50 -60.76 -56.65 10.55
N GLU A 51 -61.74 -56.89 11.46
CA GLU A 51 -62.22 -58.19 11.87
C GLU A 51 -63.54 -58.54 11.15
N HIS A 52 -63.73 -59.78 10.97
CA HIS A 52 -65.00 -60.33 10.45
C HIS A 52 -66.06 -60.36 11.54
N GLY A 53 -67.31 -60.34 11.14
CA GLY A 53 -68.45 -60.54 12.04
C GLY A 53 -68.67 -59.41 13.05
N GLN A 54 -68.29 -58.21 12.73
CA GLN A 54 -68.41 -57.10 13.66
C GLN A 54 -69.73 -56.30 13.48
N ALA A 55 -70.28 -55.86 14.59
CA ALA A 55 -71.49 -55.08 14.57
C ALA A 55 -71.28 -53.52 14.38
N ASN A 56 -70.05 -53.02 14.59
CA ASN A 56 -69.70 -51.63 14.49
C ASN A 56 -68.33 -51.48 13.84
N CYS A 57 -68.10 -50.32 13.25
CA CYS A 57 -66.80 -49.90 12.79
C CYS A 57 -66.02 -49.20 13.90
N VAL A 58 -64.70 -49.27 13.82
CA VAL A 58 -63.73 -48.62 14.72
C VAL A 58 -63.40 -47.25 14.18
N VAL A 59 -63.36 -46.23 15.01
CA VAL A 59 -62.96 -44.88 14.64
C VAL A 59 -61.47 -44.85 14.29
N THR A 60 -61.12 -44.26 13.15
CA THR A 60 -59.74 -44.12 12.72
C THR A 60 -58.94 -43.33 13.74
N PRO A 61 -57.80 -43.83 14.22
CA PRO A 61 -56.98 -43.11 15.20
C PRO A 61 -56.25 -41.93 14.51
N PRO A 62 -55.83 -40.90 15.30
CA PRO A 62 -55.01 -39.80 14.80
C PRO A 62 -53.78 -40.33 14.05
N GLY A 63 -53.24 -39.52 13.10
CA GLY A 63 -52.13 -39.89 12.21
C GLY A 63 -52.55 -40.75 11.02
N ASN A 64 -53.88 -41.14 10.96
CA ASN A 64 -54.39 -42.02 9.91
C ASN A 64 -55.73 -41.47 9.38
N TYR A 65 -56.11 -41.96 8.23
CA TYR A 65 -57.44 -41.74 7.61
C TYR A 65 -58.05 -43.05 7.13
N SER A 66 -59.34 -43.08 6.96
CA SER A 66 -60.04 -44.21 6.36
C SER A 66 -61.10 -43.76 5.38
N LEU A 67 -61.08 -44.30 4.18
CA LEU A 67 -62.18 -44.14 3.21
C LEU A 67 -63.34 -45.06 3.57
N ALA A 68 -64.48 -44.81 2.97
CA ALA A 68 -65.63 -45.69 3.15
C ALA A 68 -65.28 -47.14 2.73
N GLY A 69 -65.60 -48.12 3.63
CA GLY A 69 -65.31 -49.49 3.39
C GLY A 69 -63.87 -49.94 3.65
N SER A 70 -63.07 -49.12 4.34
CA SER A 70 -61.69 -49.48 4.70
C SER A 70 -61.66 -50.65 5.70
N ALA A 71 -60.86 -51.65 5.36
CA ALA A 71 -60.55 -52.74 6.27
C ALA A 71 -59.51 -52.39 7.34
N GLN A 72 -58.60 -51.43 7.02
CA GLN A 72 -57.58 -50.89 7.91
C GLN A 72 -57.41 -49.39 7.69
N PRO A 73 -56.94 -48.66 8.70
CA PRO A 73 -56.61 -47.26 8.50
C PRO A 73 -55.38 -47.12 7.67
N THR A 74 -55.29 -46.05 6.88
CA THR A 74 -54.13 -45.67 6.10
C THR A 74 -53.38 -44.55 6.84
N SER A 75 -52.09 -44.70 7.08
CA SER A 75 -51.25 -43.67 7.70
C SER A 75 -51.08 -42.49 6.77
N CYS A 76 -51.10 -41.30 7.31
CA CYS A 76 -50.75 -40.10 6.58
C CYS A 76 -49.31 -40.19 6.04
N ASP A 77 -49.07 -39.80 4.79
CA ASP A 77 -47.76 -39.80 4.20
C ASP A 77 -46.91 -38.60 4.73
N ILE A 78 -45.62 -38.69 4.52
CA ILE A 78 -44.70 -37.58 4.77
C ILE A 78 -45.23 -36.32 4.07
N GLY A 79 -45.16 -35.15 4.74
CA GLY A 79 -45.75 -33.90 4.28
C GLY A 79 -47.18 -33.68 4.74
N THR A 80 -47.86 -34.72 5.31
CA THR A 80 -49.24 -34.64 5.78
C THR A 80 -49.41 -35.18 7.20
N PHE A 81 -50.40 -34.70 7.92
CA PHE A 81 -50.70 -35.12 9.27
C PHE A 81 -52.21 -35.17 9.53
N GLN A 82 -52.62 -35.82 10.63
CA GLN A 82 -53.97 -35.78 11.09
C GLN A 82 -54.03 -35.79 12.60
N SER A 83 -54.54 -34.69 13.21
CA SER A 83 -54.65 -34.48 14.65
C SER A 83 -55.86 -35.16 15.25
N ASP A 84 -56.95 -35.32 14.48
CA ASP A 84 -58.24 -35.77 14.95
C ASP A 84 -58.46 -37.23 14.63
N SER A 85 -59.23 -37.89 15.47
CA SER A 85 -59.72 -39.23 15.18
C SER A 85 -60.94 -39.15 14.25
N GLY A 86 -61.19 -40.22 13.46
CA GLY A 86 -62.29 -40.30 12.54
C GLY A 86 -62.14 -39.50 11.27
N ALA A 87 -60.95 -39.25 10.84
CA ALA A 87 -60.65 -38.55 9.59
C ALA A 87 -60.76 -39.45 8.39
N ASP A 88 -61.17 -38.85 7.27
CA ASP A 88 -61.26 -39.47 5.94
C ASP A 88 -60.17 -39.01 4.96
N HIS A 89 -59.34 -38.03 5.36
CA HIS A 89 -58.20 -37.55 4.66
C HIS A 89 -57.15 -36.97 5.65
N CYS A 90 -55.93 -36.80 5.16
CA CYS A 90 -54.84 -36.13 5.91
C CYS A 90 -54.78 -34.64 5.53
N THR A 91 -54.32 -33.82 6.46
CA THR A 91 -54.12 -32.39 6.29
C THR A 91 -52.67 -32.17 5.81
N GLU A 92 -52.45 -31.35 4.77
CA GLU A 92 -51.15 -30.96 4.30
C GLU A 92 -50.45 -30.06 5.30
N ALA A 93 -49.13 -30.22 5.47
CA ALA A 93 -48.29 -29.28 6.20
C ALA A 93 -48.41 -27.92 5.56
N GLN A 94 -48.56 -26.86 6.37
CA GLN A 94 -48.68 -25.48 5.94
C GLN A 94 -47.33 -24.89 5.54
N LEU A 95 -47.35 -23.80 4.84
CA LEU A 95 -46.15 -23.00 4.57
C LEU A 95 -45.40 -22.72 5.89
N GLY A 96 -44.07 -22.81 5.85
CA GLY A 96 -43.23 -22.65 7.03
C GLY A 96 -43.21 -23.86 7.98
N HIS A 97 -43.93 -24.98 7.62
CA HIS A 97 -44.00 -26.21 8.42
C HIS A 97 -43.67 -27.44 7.57
N PHE A 98 -43.31 -28.51 8.24
CA PHE A 98 -43.01 -29.79 7.61
C PHE A 98 -43.53 -30.95 8.44
N VAL A 99 -43.64 -32.09 7.80
CA VAL A 99 -43.95 -33.39 8.44
C VAL A 99 -43.01 -34.42 7.87
N ASN A 100 -42.05 -34.90 8.64
CA ASN A 100 -40.98 -35.80 8.19
C ASN A 100 -41.22 -37.28 8.47
N SER A 101 -42.36 -37.63 9.03
CA SER A 101 -42.69 -39.01 9.37
C SER A 101 -44.12 -39.37 8.96
N SER A 102 -44.30 -40.58 8.46
CA SER A 102 -45.64 -41.12 8.19
C SER A 102 -46.41 -41.36 9.48
N GLY A 103 -47.74 -41.14 9.46
CA GLY A 103 -48.61 -41.30 10.62
C GLY A 103 -48.48 -40.18 11.63
N ALA A 104 -47.96 -39.04 11.24
CA ALA A 104 -47.83 -37.88 12.13
C ALA A 104 -49.20 -37.33 12.55
N THR A 105 -49.27 -36.83 13.77
CA THR A 105 -50.47 -36.19 14.33
C THR A 105 -50.40 -34.67 14.36
N SER A 106 -49.22 -34.06 14.00
CA SER A 106 -49.01 -32.64 13.96
C SER A 106 -47.91 -32.30 12.97
N GLN A 107 -47.89 -31.09 12.46
CA GLN A 107 -46.80 -30.46 11.70
C GLN A 107 -45.78 -29.82 12.65
N THR A 108 -44.54 -29.67 12.18
CA THR A 108 -43.44 -28.99 12.91
C THR A 108 -43.06 -27.72 12.17
N GLN A 109 -42.83 -26.63 12.86
CA GLN A 109 -42.29 -25.41 12.26
C GLN A 109 -40.84 -25.59 11.81
N CYS A 110 -40.49 -24.96 10.67
CA CYS A 110 -39.10 -24.82 10.29
C CYS A 110 -38.40 -23.88 11.30
N SER A 111 -37.20 -24.27 11.72
CA SER A 111 -36.38 -23.43 12.58
C SER A 111 -35.68 -22.31 11.78
N GLU A 112 -35.26 -21.29 12.48
CA GLU A 112 -34.38 -20.26 11.93
C GLU A 112 -33.29 -20.89 11.05
N GLY A 113 -32.90 -20.22 9.96
CA GLY A 113 -31.96 -20.72 8.95
C GLY A 113 -32.63 -21.60 7.88
N SER A 114 -33.93 -22.00 8.06
CA SER A 114 -34.63 -22.85 7.11
C SER A 114 -36.08 -22.38 6.88
N PHE A 115 -36.68 -22.80 5.76
CA PHE A 115 -38.01 -22.40 5.36
C PHE A 115 -38.75 -23.52 4.64
N ALA A 116 -40.07 -23.40 4.53
CA ALA A 116 -40.89 -24.28 3.69
C ALA A 116 -41.79 -23.44 2.79
N ALA A 117 -41.44 -23.39 1.51
CA ALA A 117 -42.13 -22.54 0.52
C ALA A 117 -43.38 -23.16 -0.07
N GLU A 118 -43.59 -24.46 0.08
CA GLU A 118 -44.69 -25.21 -0.49
C GLU A 118 -45.47 -25.93 0.60
N LEU A 119 -46.74 -26.27 0.27
CA LEU A 119 -47.53 -27.12 1.15
C LEU A 119 -47.02 -28.57 1.10
N ALA A 120 -47.38 -29.35 2.10
CA ALA A 120 -47.08 -30.77 2.18
C ALA A 120 -45.57 -31.13 2.16
N GLN A 121 -44.72 -30.23 2.65
CA GLN A 121 -43.29 -30.50 2.72
C GLN A 121 -42.91 -31.51 3.78
N GLY A 122 -42.02 -32.44 3.40
CA GLY A 122 -41.49 -33.45 4.32
C GLY A 122 -40.29 -32.94 5.14
N ASN A 123 -39.60 -31.92 4.68
CA ASN A 123 -38.45 -31.30 5.36
C ASN A 123 -38.40 -29.80 5.01
N CYS A 124 -37.77 -29.02 5.88
CA CYS A 124 -37.45 -27.64 5.57
C CYS A 124 -36.26 -27.53 4.63
N THR A 125 -36.22 -26.51 3.81
CA THR A 125 -35.11 -26.11 2.95
C THR A 125 -34.23 -25.13 3.67
N GLU A 126 -32.92 -25.34 3.73
CA GLU A 126 -31.98 -24.37 4.28
C GLU A 126 -31.92 -23.10 3.41
N ALA A 127 -31.75 -21.94 4.04
CA ALA A 127 -31.43 -20.71 3.34
C ALA A 127 -30.19 -20.90 2.46
N GLU A 128 -30.23 -20.43 1.22
CA GLU A 128 -29.13 -20.53 0.28
C GLU A 128 -28.02 -19.50 0.61
N PRO A 129 -26.76 -19.74 0.19
CA PRO A 129 -25.74 -18.71 0.26
C PRO A 129 -26.24 -17.38 -0.33
N GLY A 130 -25.91 -16.27 0.33
CA GLY A 130 -26.46 -14.95 -0.04
C GLY A 130 -27.82 -14.62 0.58
N HIS A 131 -28.43 -15.57 1.31
CA HIS A 131 -29.76 -15.43 1.93
C HIS A 131 -29.72 -15.87 3.40
N PHE A 132 -30.74 -15.47 4.12
CA PHE A 132 -30.94 -15.83 5.52
C PHE A 132 -32.41 -16.00 5.87
N VAL A 133 -32.66 -16.68 6.99
CA VAL A 133 -33.99 -16.84 7.58
C VAL A 133 -33.86 -16.62 9.08
N ASP A 134 -34.41 -15.53 9.59
CA ASP A 134 -34.29 -15.07 10.97
C ASP A 134 -35.49 -15.37 11.88
N LEU A 135 -36.50 -16.08 11.34
CA LEU A 135 -37.74 -16.39 12.04
C LEU A 135 -38.12 -17.87 11.89
N ASP A 136 -38.59 -18.45 13.00
CA ASP A 136 -39.21 -19.77 12.97
C ASP A 136 -40.51 -19.74 12.15
N GLY A 137 -40.76 -20.83 11.43
CA GLY A 137 -41.95 -20.99 10.59
C GLY A 137 -41.96 -20.12 9.32
N ALA A 138 -40.79 -19.69 8.90
CA ALA A 138 -40.65 -18.92 7.65
C ALA A 138 -41.03 -19.78 6.43
N PHE A 139 -41.67 -19.13 5.47
CA PHE A 139 -42.04 -19.76 4.18
C PHE A 139 -41.17 -19.27 3.02
N SER A 140 -40.23 -18.36 3.25
CA SER A 140 -39.28 -17.84 2.27
C SER A 140 -37.99 -17.41 2.94
N GLN A 141 -36.89 -17.38 2.18
CA GLN A 141 -35.62 -16.78 2.59
C GLN A 141 -35.57 -15.30 2.17
N SER A 142 -34.76 -14.50 2.90
CA SER A 142 -34.48 -13.09 2.59
C SER A 142 -33.09 -12.93 2.03
N PRO A 143 -32.85 -12.13 0.95
CA PRO A 143 -31.52 -11.86 0.47
C PRO A 143 -30.74 -11.00 1.46
N CYS A 144 -29.45 -11.22 1.58
CA CYS A 144 -28.56 -10.32 2.31
C CYS A 144 -28.61 -8.91 1.68
N PRO A 145 -28.79 -7.85 2.46
CA PRO A 145 -28.74 -6.51 1.92
C PRO A 145 -27.34 -6.14 1.48
N SER A 146 -27.23 -5.27 0.47
CA SER A 146 -25.97 -4.73 -0.01
C SER A 146 -25.13 -4.19 1.14
N GLY A 147 -23.82 -4.37 1.08
CA GLY A 147 -22.88 -4.17 2.21
C GLY A 147 -22.71 -5.41 3.10
N SER A 148 -23.54 -6.45 2.94
CA SER A 148 -23.44 -7.70 3.68
C SER A 148 -23.52 -8.92 2.76
N PHE A 149 -23.04 -10.05 3.22
CA PHE A 149 -23.01 -11.31 2.47
C PHE A 149 -23.21 -12.49 3.41
N GLN A 150 -23.51 -13.66 2.81
CA GLN A 150 -23.53 -14.92 3.56
C GLN A 150 -23.00 -16.06 2.70
N GLN A 151 -21.88 -16.63 3.11
CA GLN A 151 -21.21 -17.69 2.36
C GLN A 151 -21.86 -19.07 2.56
N ASN A 152 -22.42 -19.32 3.74
CA ASN A 152 -22.92 -20.61 4.15
C ASN A 152 -24.44 -20.67 4.00
N SER A 153 -24.96 -21.89 3.72
CA SER A 153 -26.38 -22.16 3.80
C SER A 153 -26.87 -22.23 5.24
N GLY A 154 -28.20 -22.15 5.42
CA GLY A 154 -28.85 -22.35 6.71
C GLY A 154 -28.59 -21.27 7.75
N GLN A 155 -28.28 -20.06 7.35
CA GLN A 155 -27.92 -18.99 8.26
C GLN A 155 -29.11 -18.11 8.64
N VAL A 156 -29.00 -17.52 9.83
CA VAL A 156 -30.03 -16.68 10.42
C VAL A 156 -29.80 -15.17 10.19
N GLY A 157 -28.68 -14.81 9.56
CA GLY A 157 -28.29 -13.43 9.27
C GLY A 157 -27.14 -13.36 8.31
N CYS A 158 -26.78 -12.13 7.95
CA CYS A 158 -25.69 -11.84 7.02
C CYS A 158 -24.53 -11.15 7.73
N ASP A 159 -23.31 -11.44 7.31
CA ASP A 159 -22.09 -10.83 7.79
C ASP A 159 -21.81 -9.53 7.02
N PRO A 160 -21.43 -8.42 7.67
CA PRO A 160 -21.02 -7.23 6.96
C PRO A 160 -19.71 -7.48 6.19
N ALA A 161 -19.60 -6.91 4.99
CA ALA A 161 -18.34 -6.91 4.24
C ALA A 161 -17.21 -6.41 5.15
N PRO A 162 -16.08 -7.14 5.29
CA PRO A 162 -14.97 -6.69 6.13
C PRO A 162 -14.27 -5.47 5.51
N PRO A 163 -13.48 -4.70 6.30
CA PRO A 163 -12.63 -3.66 5.74
C PRO A 163 -11.77 -4.20 4.60
N GLY A 164 -11.59 -3.40 3.55
CA GLY A 164 -10.92 -3.80 2.32
C GLY A 164 -11.80 -4.50 1.30
N GLN A 165 -13.05 -4.80 1.66
CA GLN A 165 -14.00 -5.49 0.78
C GLN A 165 -15.35 -4.75 0.72
N THR A 166 -16.13 -5.04 -0.31
CA THR A 166 -17.44 -4.44 -0.54
C THR A 166 -18.43 -5.46 -1.08
N VAL A 167 -19.72 -5.16 -0.89
CA VAL A 167 -20.83 -5.91 -1.47
C VAL A 167 -21.80 -4.93 -2.09
N SER A 168 -21.82 -4.85 -3.41
CA SER A 168 -22.60 -3.86 -4.15
C SER A 168 -24.06 -4.25 -4.38
N LEU A 169 -24.39 -5.54 -4.37
CA LEU A 169 -25.71 -6.08 -4.70
C LEU A 169 -26.28 -6.88 -3.53
N ASP A 170 -27.63 -6.88 -3.45
CA ASP A 170 -28.34 -7.74 -2.51
C ASP A 170 -28.18 -9.23 -2.91
N GLY A 171 -28.23 -10.13 -1.93
CA GLY A 171 -28.15 -11.57 -2.16
C GLY A 171 -26.74 -12.08 -2.45
N ALA A 172 -25.71 -11.33 -2.14
CA ALA A 172 -24.34 -11.75 -2.36
C ALA A 172 -23.91 -12.87 -1.40
N SER A 173 -23.25 -13.88 -1.93
CA SER A 173 -22.65 -14.95 -1.15
C SER A 173 -21.21 -14.69 -0.74
N LEU A 174 -20.53 -13.69 -1.34
CA LEU A 174 -19.15 -13.32 -1.09
C LEU A 174 -19.00 -11.80 -1.13
N ALA A 175 -18.08 -11.27 -0.33
CA ALA A 175 -17.62 -9.89 -0.46
C ALA A 175 -16.48 -9.81 -1.48
N GLU A 176 -16.46 -8.75 -2.28
CA GLU A 176 -15.44 -8.49 -3.30
C GLU A 176 -14.34 -7.59 -2.75
N PRO A 177 -13.06 -7.96 -2.88
CA PRO A 177 -11.96 -7.12 -2.43
C PRO A 177 -11.80 -5.87 -3.30
N CYS A 178 -11.45 -4.74 -2.69
CA CYS A 178 -11.07 -3.53 -3.40
C CYS A 178 -9.88 -3.79 -4.33
N ALA A 179 -9.95 -3.28 -5.55
CA ALA A 179 -8.86 -3.37 -6.52
C ALA A 179 -7.68 -2.45 -6.13
N PRO A 180 -6.47 -2.73 -6.61
CA PRO A 180 -5.34 -1.79 -6.46
C PRO A 180 -5.74 -0.38 -6.91
N GLY A 181 -5.25 0.63 -6.22
CA GLY A 181 -5.69 2.02 -6.37
C GLY A 181 -6.86 2.40 -5.48
N THR A 182 -7.57 1.42 -4.90
CA THR A 182 -8.76 1.65 -4.08
C THR A 182 -8.69 0.97 -2.72
N TYR A 183 -9.43 1.48 -1.75
CA TYR A 183 -9.45 0.93 -0.39
C TYR A 183 -10.82 1.13 0.27
N GLN A 184 -11.09 0.36 1.34
CA GLN A 184 -12.28 0.57 2.17
C GLN A 184 -11.96 0.39 3.65
N PRO A 185 -11.96 1.46 4.47
CA PRO A 185 -11.61 1.38 5.89
C PRO A 185 -12.74 0.81 6.78
N ASN A 186 -13.97 0.89 6.33
CA ASN A 186 -15.14 0.57 7.14
C ASN A 186 -15.84 -0.71 6.66
N PRO A 187 -16.32 -1.53 7.59
CA PRO A 187 -17.10 -2.71 7.23
C PRO A 187 -18.48 -2.31 6.68
N GLY A 188 -19.14 -3.25 5.99
CA GLY A 188 -20.52 -3.11 5.54
C GLY A 188 -20.71 -2.11 4.41
N ARG A 189 -19.73 -1.93 3.55
CA ARG A 189 -19.78 -0.95 2.46
C ARG A 189 -20.03 -1.60 1.10
N THR A 190 -20.57 -0.77 0.21
CA THR A 190 -20.97 -1.19 -1.13
C THR A 190 -19.98 -0.76 -2.22
N VAL A 191 -19.08 0.18 -1.92
CA VAL A 191 -18.09 0.72 -2.85
C VAL A 191 -16.74 0.94 -2.16
N CYS A 192 -15.66 0.82 -2.93
CA CYS A 192 -14.33 1.19 -2.51
C CYS A 192 -14.08 2.67 -2.81
N PHE A 193 -13.20 3.32 -2.03
CA PHE A 193 -12.74 4.69 -2.26
C PHE A 193 -11.44 4.67 -3.06
N ASP A 194 -11.29 5.59 -4.00
CA ASP A 194 -10.02 5.84 -4.66
C ASP A 194 -8.98 6.36 -3.67
N SER A 195 -7.72 5.97 -3.83
CA SER A 195 -6.61 6.60 -3.12
C SER A 195 -6.57 8.10 -3.44
N SER A 196 -6.29 8.92 -2.44
CA SER A 196 -6.21 10.38 -2.61
C SER A 196 -4.88 10.78 -3.28
N PRO A 197 -4.80 11.96 -3.93
CA PRO A 197 -3.52 12.51 -4.37
C PRO A 197 -2.50 12.50 -3.24
N GLY A 198 -1.25 12.16 -3.54
CA GLY A 198 -0.18 11.94 -2.55
C GLY A 198 -0.17 10.55 -1.90
N TYR A 199 -1.14 9.69 -2.23
CA TYR A 199 -1.25 8.33 -1.70
C TYR A 199 -1.41 7.31 -2.83
N PHE A 200 -1.15 6.07 -2.51
CA PHE A 200 -1.34 4.93 -3.39
C PHE A 200 -1.86 3.71 -2.63
N VAL A 201 -2.37 2.74 -3.37
CA VAL A 201 -2.79 1.44 -2.84
C VAL A 201 -2.34 0.35 -3.80
N ASN A 202 -1.31 -0.40 -3.45
CA ASN A 202 -0.73 -1.43 -4.33
C ASN A 202 -1.33 -2.82 -4.15
N GLU A 203 -2.07 -3.05 -3.08
CA GLU A 203 -2.60 -4.36 -2.73
C GLU A 203 -4.11 -4.44 -2.95
N THR A 204 -4.56 -5.63 -3.39
CA THR A 204 -5.98 -5.95 -3.46
C THR A 204 -6.53 -6.16 -2.05
N GLY A 205 -7.73 -5.64 -1.79
CA GLY A 205 -8.37 -5.81 -0.48
C GLY A 205 -7.82 -4.88 0.61
N ALA A 206 -7.20 -3.79 0.24
CA ALA A 206 -6.65 -2.83 1.18
C ALA A 206 -7.74 -2.10 1.99
N SER A 207 -7.50 -1.96 3.29
CA SER A 207 -8.36 -1.16 4.19
C SER A 207 -7.90 0.27 4.39
N SER A 208 -6.72 0.65 3.87
CA SER A 208 -6.14 1.98 3.97
C SER A 208 -5.28 2.31 2.77
N GLN A 209 -5.08 3.58 2.51
CA GLN A 209 -4.13 4.08 1.54
C GLN A 209 -2.76 4.35 2.20
N THR A 210 -1.68 4.29 1.42
CA THR A 210 -0.30 4.54 1.87
C THR A 210 0.20 5.84 1.24
N ILE A 211 0.86 6.69 2.03
CA ILE A 211 1.48 7.91 1.53
C ILE A 211 2.67 7.58 0.62
N CYS A 212 2.85 8.35 -0.46
CA CYS A 212 4.02 8.19 -1.33
C CYS A 212 5.31 8.43 -0.55
N PRO A 213 6.35 7.60 -0.78
CA PRO A 213 7.64 7.81 -0.14
C PRO A 213 8.31 9.08 -0.67
N SER A 214 9.23 9.65 0.11
CA SER A 214 10.02 10.81 -0.30
C SER A 214 10.66 10.59 -1.68
N GLY A 215 10.74 11.63 -2.48
CA GLY A 215 11.19 11.54 -3.86
C GLY A 215 10.14 11.06 -4.87
N HIS A 216 8.99 10.62 -4.41
CA HIS A 216 7.89 10.16 -5.25
C HIS A 216 6.60 10.94 -4.95
N PHE A 217 5.76 11.11 -5.95
CA PHE A 217 4.49 11.81 -5.84
C PHE A 217 3.38 11.08 -6.60
N GLN A 218 2.14 11.46 -6.30
CA GLN A 218 1.01 11.04 -7.08
C GLN A 218 -0.04 12.16 -7.17
N ALA A 219 -0.25 12.67 -8.37
CA ALA A 219 -1.19 13.77 -8.61
C ALA A 219 -2.64 13.29 -8.77
N ASP A 220 -2.82 12.08 -9.30
CA ASP A 220 -4.15 11.55 -9.63
C ASP A 220 -4.67 10.60 -8.54
N PRO A 221 -5.97 10.63 -8.26
CA PRO A 221 -6.57 9.66 -7.36
C PRO A 221 -6.63 8.25 -7.98
N GLY A 222 -6.84 7.23 -7.15
CA GLY A 222 -7.09 5.87 -7.61
C GLY A 222 -5.86 5.14 -8.15
N GLN A 223 -4.66 5.54 -7.74
CA GLN A 223 -3.43 4.95 -8.26
C GLN A 223 -2.86 3.86 -7.36
N SER A 224 -2.25 2.85 -8.00
CA SER A 224 -1.63 1.72 -7.32
C SER A 224 -0.15 1.90 -7.03
N GLU A 225 0.48 2.97 -7.55
CA GLU A 225 1.90 3.29 -7.36
C GLU A 225 2.16 4.80 -7.40
N CYS A 226 3.28 5.22 -6.85
CA CYS A 226 3.72 6.60 -6.92
C CYS A 226 4.75 6.79 -8.03
N THR A 227 4.73 7.96 -8.66
CA THR A 227 5.65 8.34 -9.73
C THR A 227 6.91 8.99 -9.12
N PRO A 228 8.12 8.58 -9.51
CA PRO A 228 9.33 9.26 -9.06
C PRO A 228 9.40 10.70 -9.60
N ALA A 229 9.91 11.63 -8.81
CA ALA A 229 10.21 12.98 -9.29
C ALA A 229 11.09 12.94 -10.54
N ASN A 230 10.78 13.77 -11.53
CA ASN A 230 11.59 13.88 -12.74
C ASN A 230 12.93 14.57 -12.44
N PRO A 231 13.99 14.31 -13.24
CA PRO A 231 15.21 15.11 -13.16
C PRO A 231 14.90 16.62 -13.21
N GLY A 232 15.62 17.40 -12.45
CA GLY A 232 15.37 18.84 -12.26
C GLY A 232 14.33 19.16 -11.19
N ASN A 233 13.66 18.14 -10.64
CA ASN A 233 12.64 18.28 -9.59
C ASN A 233 12.93 17.36 -8.40
N TYR A 234 12.27 17.63 -7.31
CA TYR A 234 12.32 16.82 -6.10
C TYR A 234 10.94 16.75 -5.44
N VAL A 235 10.75 15.77 -4.56
CA VAL A 235 9.57 15.69 -3.69
C VAL A 235 10.06 15.62 -2.24
N PRO A 236 9.82 16.66 -1.42
CA PRO A 236 10.31 16.70 -0.05
C PRO A 236 9.70 15.61 0.82
N ALA A 237 10.39 15.27 1.92
CA ALA A 237 9.94 14.25 2.85
C ALA A 237 8.78 14.71 3.75
N ASP A 238 8.53 16.01 3.82
CA ASP A 238 7.48 16.64 4.62
C ASP A 238 6.31 17.09 3.73
N GLY A 239 5.11 16.85 4.20
CA GLY A 239 3.88 17.22 3.49
C GLY A 239 3.23 16.06 2.74
N ILE A 240 2.20 16.39 1.96
CA ILE A 240 1.50 15.43 1.10
C ILE A 240 2.14 15.47 -0.28
N PRO A 241 2.76 14.39 -0.75
CA PRO A 241 3.48 14.35 -2.02
C PRO A 241 2.52 14.19 -3.21
N ASP A 242 1.68 15.18 -3.46
CA ASP A 242 0.74 15.23 -4.59
C ASP A 242 1.37 15.80 -5.87
N SER A 243 2.54 16.45 -5.77
CA SER A 243 3.25 17.07 -6.88
C SER A 243 4.76 17.10 -6.63
N GLN A 244 5.53 17.30 -7.70
CA GLN A 244 6.97 17.53 -7.63
C GLN A 244 7.29 19.02 -7.66
N VAL A 245 8.41 19.41 -7.04
CA VAL A 245 8.87 20.79 -6.95
C VAL A 245 10.14 20.97 -7.79
N PRO A 246 10.23 21.97 -8.67
CA PRO A 246 11.47 22.23 -9.42
C PRO A 246 12.58 22.73 -8.48
N CYS A 247 13.81 22.29 -8.72
CA CYS A 247 14.98 22.81 -8.04
C CYS A 247 15.08 24.32 -8.23
N SER A 248 15.35 25.05 -7.15
CA SER A 248 15.58 26.49 -7.21
C SER A 248 16.91 26.82 -7.90
N PRO A 249 17.05 28.02 -8.49
CA PRO A 249 18.35 28.50 -8.96
C PRO A 249 19.42 28.30 -7.88
N GLY A 250 20.64 27.96 -8.30
CA GLY A 250 21.72 27.54 -7.41
C GLY A 250 21.77 26.05 -7.12
N SER A 251 20.74 25.28 -7.48
CA SER A 251 20.67 23.84 -7.26
C SER A 251 20.15 23.10 -8.47
N PHE A 252 20.48 21.83 -8.57
CA PHE A 252 20.07 20.95 -9.67
C PHE A 252 19.79 19.54 -9.18
N GLN A 253 19.13 18.72 -10.02
CA GLN A 253 18.97 17.30 -9.75
C GLN A 253 19.06 16.50 -11.05
N SER A 254 20.04 15.62 -11.14
CA SER A 254 20.27 14.79 -12.33
C SER A 254 19.46 13.50 -12.33
N ASP A 255 19.15 12.97 -11.14
CA ASP A 255 18.54 11.67 -10.95
C ASP A 255 17.05 11.80 -10.61
N PRO A 256 16.23 10.90 -11.13
CA PRO A 256 14.81 10.87 -10.74
C PRO A 256 14.63 10.37 -9.30
N GLY A 257 13.47 10.64 -8.72
CA GLY A 257 13.09 10.08 -7.43
C GLY A 257 13.80 10.66 -6.22
N GLN A 258 14.31 11.88 -6.32
CA GLN A 258 15.04 12.51 -5.22
C GLN A 258 14.15 13.39 -4.34
N SER A 259 14.51 13.44 -3.04
CA SER A 259 13.79 14.23 -2.04
C SER A 259 14.36 15.63 -1.82
N GLU A 260 15.51 15.96 -2.44
CA GLU A 260 16.18 17.23 -2.34
C GLU A 260 17.00 17.53 -3.61
N CYS A 261 17.34 18.78 -3.82
CA CYS A 261 18.22 19.20 -4.90
C CYS A 261 19.65 19.32 -4.41
N THR A 262 20.60 19.03 -5.31
CA THR A 262 22.04 19.17 -5.05
C THR A 262 22.47 20.61 -5.31
N PRO A 263 23.08 21.30 -4.35
CA PRO A 263 23.59 22.65 -4.58
C PRO A 263 24.76 22.65 -5.58
N ALA A 264 24.86 23.68 -6.40
CA ALA A 264 26.01 23.90 -7.29
C ALA A 264 27.31 23.92 -6.48
N MET A 265 28.36 23.28 -7.00
CA MET A 265 29.69 23.27 -6.34
C MET A 265 30.43 24.59 -6.55
N PRO A 266 31.42 24.94 -5.70
CA PRO A 266 32.32 26.05 -5.96
C PRO A 266 32.91 25.94 -7.39
N GLY A 267 33.04 27.08 -8.08
CA GLY A 267 33.42 27.15 -9.49
C GLY A 267 32.28 26.89 -10.48
N HIS A 268 31.07 26.61 -9.98
CA HIS A 268 29.89 26.32 -10.78
C HIS A 268 28.71 27.19 -10.35
N HIS A 269 27.68 27.25 -11.21
CA HIS A 269 26.44 27.97 -10.95
C HIS A 269 25.27 27.27 -11.66
N VAL A 270 24.05 27.54 -11.21
CA VAL A 270 22.81 27.07 -11.83
C VAL A 270 21.83 28.24 -11.93
N PRO A 271 21.69 28.87 -13.12
CA PRO A 271 20.89 30.10 -13.26
C PRO A 271 19.38 29.86 -13.30
N GLU A 272 18.93 28.71 -13.81
CA GLU A 272 17.52 28.44 -14.07
C GLU A 272 16.94 27.41 -13.11
N PRO A 273 15.67 27.58 -12.72
CA PRO A 273 14.99 26.56 -11.92
C PRO A 273 14.77 25.29 -12.73
N GLY A 274 14.66 24.15 -12.04
CA GLY A 274 14.43 22.86 -12.67
C GLY A 274 15.64 22.31 -13.46
N ALA A 275 16.83 22.80 -13.20
CA ALA A 275 18.05 22.36 -13.88
C ALA A 275 18.41 20.91 -13.51
N ILE A 276 18.93 20.18 -14.50
CA ILE A 276 19.40 18.80 -14.33
C ILE A 276 20.92 18.69 -14.13
N SER A 277 21.65 19.80 -14.30
CA SER A 277 23.11 19.88 -14.14
C SER A 277 23.54 21.29 -13.81
N GLN A 278 24.73 21.42 -13.24
CA GLN A 278 25.41 22.71 -13.02
C GLN A 278 26.26 23.13 -14.21
N SER A 279 26.44 24.43 -14.38
CA SER A 279 27.32 25.05 -15.39
C SER A 279 28.62 25.54 -14.75
N THR A 280 29.75 25.42 -15.44
CA THR A 280 31.05 25.90 -14.97
C THR A 280 31.19 27.41 -15.15
N CYS A 281 31.82 28.11 -14.22
CA CYS A 281 32.23 29.52 -14.39
C CYS A 281 33.22 29.65 -15.55
N ARG A 282 33.04 30.68 -16.38
CA ARG A 282 33.92 31.00 -17.53
C ARG A 282 35.23 31.64 -17.05
N PRO A 283 36.30 31.60 -17.88
CA PRO A 283 37.50 32.39 -17.59
C PRO A 283 37.15 33.88 -17.33
N GLY A 284 37.82 34.54 -16.40
CA GLY A 284 37.49 35.86 -15.90
C GLY A 284 36.50 35.85 -14.74
N THR A 285 35.77 34.73 -14.50
CA THR A 285 34.77 34.60 -13.44
C THR A 285 35.06 33.41 -12.51
N PHE A 286 34.62 33.51 -11.28
CA PHE A 286 34.81 32.48 -10.25
C PHE A 286 33.57 32.37 -9.34
N GLN A 287 33.51 31.33 -8.53
CA GLN A 287 32.50 31.19 -7.47
C GLN A 287 33.05 30.41 -6.29
N THR A 288 33.11 31.06 -5.12
CA THR A 288 33.63 30.44 -3.87
C THR A 288 32.58 29.64 -3.11
N GLU A 289 31.33 30.05 -3.21
CA GLU A 289 30.23 29.46 -2.45
C GLU A 289 29.50 28.40 -3.27
N SER A 290 28.96 27.39 -2.59
CA SER A 290 28.06 26.44 -3.18
C SER A 290 26.63 26.99 -3.24
N GLY A 291 25.82 26.45 -4.14
CA GLY A 291 24.40 26.78 -4.20
C GLY A 291 24.08 28.14 -4.83
N THR A 292 24.93 28.66 -5.70
CA THR A 292 24.75 29.94 -6.33
C THR A 292 24.21 29.84 -7.76
N ASP A 293 23.46 30.86 -8.17
CA ASP A 293 22.86 30.96 -9.49
C ASP A 293 23.75 31.63 -10.53
N SER A 294 24.84 32.29 -10.10
CA SER A 294 25.72 33.08 -10.97
C SER A 294 27.17 33.02 -10.51
N CYS A 295 28.10 33.27 -11.45
CA CYS A 295 29.52 33.44 -11.16
C CYS A 295 29.85 34.91 -10.97
N GLN A 296 30.82 35.21 -10.07
CA GLN A 296 31.34 36.53 -9.80
C GLN A 296 32.47 36.85 -10.78
N GLU A 297 32.58 38.08 -11.24
CA GLU A 297 33.71 38.57 -12.03
C GLU A 297 34.96 38.75 -11.14
N SER A 298 36.15 38.43 -11.68
CA SER A 298 37.37 38.76 -10.98
C SER A 298 37.45 40.28 -10.74
N THR A 299 37.88 40.67 -9.56
CA THR A 299 38.03 42.08 -9.20
C THR A 299 39.33 42.66 -9.76
N PRO A 300 39.45 43.97 -9.97
CA PRO A 300 40.72 44.63 -10.31
C PRO A 300 41.87 44.12 -9.41
N GLY A 301 43.07 43.98 -9.96
CA GLY A 301 44.23 43.41 -9.29
C GLY A 301 44.26 41.87 -9.30
N ASN A 302 43.19 41.21 -9.80
CA ASN A 302 43.07 39.76 -9.84
C ASN A 302 42.67 39.28 -11.23
N PHE A 303 42.88 37.98 -11.47
CA PHE A 303 42.46 37.30 -12.70
C PHE A 303 41.97 35.91 -12.43
N VAL A 304 41.24 35.33 -13.40
CA VAL A 304 40.82 33.95 -13.39
C VAL A 304 41.08 33.34 -14.78
N GLN A 305 42.08 32.49 -14.88
CA GLN A 305 42.49 31.92 -16.16
C GLN A 305 41.66 30.69 -16.56
N GLY A 306 41.34 29.87 -15.61
CA GLY A 306 40.66 28.54 -15.82
C GLY A 306 39.14 28.65 -15.80
N ILE A 307 38.49 27.64 -16.44
CA ILE A 307 37.07 27.37 -16.31
C ILE A 307 36.82 26.69 -14.95
N GLY A 308 35.65 26.91 -14.35
CA GLY A 308 35.26 26.27 -13.10
C GLY A 308 36.12 26.66 -11.90
N SER A 309 36.74 27.84 -11.92
CA SER A 309 37.61 28.28 -10.82
C SER A 309 36.81 28.62 -9.56
N PRO A 310 37.18 28.09 -8.37
CA PRO A 310 36.52 28.43 -7.11
C PRO A 310 37.00 29.77 -6.53
N SER A 311 38.10 30.36 -7.05
CA SER A 311 38.66 31.61 -6.55
C SER A 311 39.37 32.38 -7.63
N GLN A 312 39.57 33.68 -7.42
CA GLN A 312 40.43 34.52 -8.23
C GLN A 312 41.86 34.46 -7.72
N THR A 313 42.82 34.76 -8.61
CA THR A 313 44.27 34.80 -8.32
C THR A 313 44.76 36.26 -8.40
N PRO A 314 45.45 36.78 -7.38
CA PRO A 314 46.02 38.13 -7.45
C PRO A 314 47.18 38.19 -8.44
N CYS A 315 47.33 39.35 -9.11
CA CYS A 315 48.47 39.61 -9.98
C CYS A 315 49.77 39.64 -9.17
N GLU A 316 50.79 38.91 -9.67
CA GLU A 316 52.11 38.91 -9.00
C GLU A 316 52.86 40.25 -9.19
N PRO A 317 53.80 40.56 -8.30
CA PRO A 317 54.64 41.74 -8.47
C PRO A 317 55.31 41.73 -9.89
N GLY A 318 55.30 42.92 -10.52
CA GLY A 318 55.68 43.09 -11.92
C GLY A 318 54.50 43.09 -12.88
N THR A 319 53.31 42.71 -12.41
CA THR A 319 52.08 42.66 -13.20
C THR A 319 50.92 43.36 -12.48
N TYR A 320 49.97 43.85 -13.26
CA TYR A 320 48.78 44.52 -12.73
C TYR A 320 47.55 44.19 -13.56
N GLN A 321 46.38 44.50 -13.03
CA GLN A 321 45.12 44.37 -13.77
C GLN A 321 44.11 45.45 -13.30
N GLU A 322 43.78 46.35 -14.20
CA GLU A 322 42.85 47.45 -13.95
C GLU A 322 41.39 47.03 -14.08
N ALA A 323 41.10 46.16 -15.05
CA ALA A 323 39.74 45.77 -15.40
C ALA A 323 39.26 44.52 -14.62
N PRO A 324 37.99 44.48 -14.22
CA PRO A 324 37.36 43.28 -13.75
C PRO A 324 37.20 42.26 -14.90
N ASN A 325 36.75 41.03 -14.55
CA ASN A 325 36.50 39.94 -15.51
C ASN A 325 37.73 39.58 -16.38
N SER A 326 38.90 39.61 -15.78
CA SER A 326 40.16 39.43 -16.47
C SER A 326 40.68 37.97 -16.39
N VAL A 327 41.30 37.52 -17.47
CA VAL A 327 41.85 36.15 -17.59
C VAL A 327 43.36 36.05 -17.36
N SER A 328 44.04 37.21 -17.33
CA SER A 328 45.48 37.31 -17.08
C SER A 328 45.84 38.70 -16.58
N CYS A 329 47.00 38.84 -15.95
CA CYS A 329 47.54 40.12 -15.57
C CYS A 329 48.38 40.71 -16.70
N THR A 330 48.46 42.03 -16.80
CA THR A 330 49.26 42.79 -17.75
C THR A 330 50.63 43.06 -17.14
N PRO A 331 51.74 42.73 -17.80
CA PRO A 331 53.06 43.07 -17.29
C PRO A 331 53.27 44.59 -17.30
N ALA A 332 53.99 45.14 -16.30
CA ALA A 332 54.37 46.53 -16.28
C ALA A 332 55.17 46.90 -17.54
N ASP A 333 54.90 48.09 -18.14
CA ASP A 333 55.61 48.59 -19.29
C ASP A 333 57.07 48.98 -18.96
N PRO A 334 57.95 49.04 -19.92
CA PRO A 334 59.28 49.65 -19.73
C PRO A 334 59.16 51.09 -19.19
N GLY A 335 59.96 51.42 -18.16
CA GLY A 335 59.87 52.69 -17.44
C GLY A 335 58.87 52.72 -16.26
N PHE A 336 58.16 51.59 -16.03
CA PHE A 336 57.23 51.38 -14.92
C PHE A 336 57.59 50.12 -14.14
N TYR A 337 57.03 50.02 -12.94
CA TYR A 337 57.19 48.83 -12.09
C TYR A 337 55.92 48.60 -11.27
N VAL A 338 55.74 47.40 -10.77
CA VAL A 338 54.61 47.00 -9.92
C VAL A 338 55.15 46.24 -8.70
N PRO A 339 55.24 46.87 -7.50
CA PRO A 339 55.92 46.27 -6.36
C PRO A 339 55.03 45.29 -5.57
N GLU A 340 53.71 45.47 -5.60
CA GLU A 340 52.78 44.82 -4.70
C GLU A 340 51.91 43.76 -5.42
N LEU A 341 51.61 42.71 -4.67
CA LEU A 341 50.67 41.66 -5.10
C LEU A 341 49.25 42.26 -5.24
N GLY A 342 48.54 41.90 -6.32
CA GLY A 342 47.17 42.35 -6.53
C GLY A 342 47.04 43.82 -6.95
N SER A 343 48.09 44.39 -7.53
CA SER A 343 48.08 45.81 -7.99
C SER A 343 47.13 46.04 -9.15
N ILE A 344 46.46 47.18 -9.13
CA ILE A 344 45.50 47.58 -10.16
C ILE A 344 46.13 48.47 -11.24
N GLU A 345 47.32 49.07 -10.96
CA GLU A 345 48.02 49.97 -11.86
C GLU A 345 49.52 49.81 -11.77
N GLN A 346 50.26 50.25 -12.80
CA GLN A 346 51.70 50.32 -12.79
C GLN A 346 52.18 51.71 -12.30
N ILE A 347 53.34 51.75 -11.63
CA ILE A 347 53.96 52.97 -11.09
C ILE A 347 55.14 53.37 -11.94
N LYS A 348 55.23 54.67 -12.31
CA LYS A 348 56.36 55.18 -13.09
C LYS A 348 57.64 55.23 -12.23
N CYS A 349 58.77 54.79 -12.81
CA CYS A 349 60.04 54.83 -12.15
C CYS A 349 60.40 56.23 -11.66
N PRO A 350 60.87 56.38 -10.38
CA PRO A 350 61.32 57.69 -9.83
C PRO A 350 62.46 58.28 -10.67
N SER A 351 62.58 59.59 -10.59
CA SER A 351 63.64 60.32 -11.29
C SER A 351 65.04 59.82 -10.96
N GLY A 352 65.82 59.46 -11.97
CA GLY A 352 67.15 58.91 -11.82
C GLY A 352 67.19 57.37 -11.70
N GLN A 353 66.06 56.65 -11.83
CA GLN A 353 65.97 55.21 -11.92
C GLN A 353 65.39 54.88 -13.30
N SER A 354 65.75 53.72 -13.82
CA SER A 354 65.23 53.18 -15.10
C SER A 354 64.82 51.74 -14.98
N GLN A 355 63.91 51.33 -15.84
CA GLN A 355 63.56 49.93 -16.04
C GLN A 355 63.34 49.73 -17.55
N GLU A 356 64.16 48.91 -18.15
CA GLU A 356 64.14 48.66 -19.62
C GLU A 356 63.27 47.43 -19.95
N LEU A 357 63.08 46.55 -19.00
CA LEU A 357 62.35 45.30 -19.18
C LEU A 357 60.89 45.43 -18.65
N ALA A 358 59.96 44.86 -19.42
CA ALA A 358 58.61 44.78 -18.98
C ALA A 358 58.44 43.76 -17.82
N GLY A 359 57.36 43.87 -17.01
CA GLY A 359 57.03 42.88 -16.00
C GLY A 359 57.90 42.95 -14.73
N GLN A 360 58.45 44.08 -14.39
CA GLN A 360 59.38 44.20 -13.26
C GLN A 360 58.70 44.77 -12.00
N SER A 361 59.11 44.23 -10.85
CA SER A 361 58.60 44.66 -9.53
C SER A 361 59.36 45.83 -8.91
N SER A 362 60.45 46.30 -9.52
CA SER A 362 61.26 47.40 -9.04
C SER A 362 62.00 48.11 -10.16
N CYS A 363 62.41 49.36 -9.97
CA CYS A 363 63.26 50.07 -10.86
C CYS A 363 64.73 49.91 -10.46
N ASN A 364 65.61 49.81 -11.47
CA ASN A 364 67.05 49.72 -11.26
C ASN A 364 67.62 51.07 -10.80
N LYS A 365 68.33 51.08 -9.74
CA LYS A 365 69.14 52.28 -9.37
C LYS A 365 70.28 52.35 -10.35
N PRO A 366 70.64 53.61 -10.78
CA PRO A 366 71.82 53.74 -11.61
C PRO A 366 73.03 53.16 -10.91
N GLU A 367 73.67 52.19 -11.55
CA GLU A 367 74.93 51.65 -11.05
C GLU A 367 75.90 52.85 -10.98
N ARG A 368 76.43 53.12 -9.80
CA ARG A 368 77.57 54.08 -9.71
C ARG A 368 78.71 53.52 -10.55
N PRO A 369 79.22 54.23 -11.58
CA PRO A 369 80.20 53.64 -12.45
C PRO A 369 81.41 53.18 -11.59
N LEU A 370 81.91 51.99 -11.82
CA LEU A 370 82.97 51.31 -11.04
C LEU A 370 84.27 52.11 -10.92
N TRP A 371 84.49 53.08 -11.83
CA TRP A 371 85.68 53.91 -11.79
C TRP A 371 85.70 54.93 -10.61
N LEU A 372 84.53 55.32 -10.05
CA LEU A 372 84.50 56.22 -8.88
C LEU A 372 84.78 55.52 -7.56
N THR A 373 84.60 54.22 -7.48
CA THR A 373 84.98 53.37 -6.30
C THR A 373 86.46 52.99 -6.30
N ILE A 374 87.11 52.97 -7.47
CA ILE A 374 88.56 52.65 -7.61
C ILE A 374 89.41 53.81 -7.14
N VAL A 375 88.99 55.06 -7.31
CA VAL A 375 89.80 56.28 -6.98
C VAL A 375 89.75 56.55 -5.46
N ILE A 376 88.73 56.14 -4.71
CA ILE A 376 88.65 56.41 -3.27
C ILE A 376 89.36 55.36 -2.42
N PHE A 377 89.59 54.16 -2.91
CA PHE A 377 90.21 53.07 -2.11
C PHE A 377 91.61 52.63 -2.57
N ALA A 378 92.14 53.09 -3.67
CA ALA A 378 93.48 52.73 -4.16
C ALA A 378 94.67 53.56 -3.60
N VAL A 379 94.40 54.65 -2.87
CA VAL A 379 95.51 55.49 -2.30
C VAL A 379 95.85 55.23 -0.83
N PRO A 380 94.99 54.72 0.06
CA PRO A 380 95.42 54.36 1.44
C PRO A 380 95.85 52.93 1.61
N THR A 381 95.59 51.96 0.66
CA THR A 381 95.93 50.54 0.88
C THR A 381 97.37 50.23 0.47
N ILE A 382 98.04 51.04 -0.33
CA ILE A 382 99.47 50.85 -0.65
C ILE A 382 100.38 51.23 0.51
N ILE A 383 99.97 52.10 1.48
CA ILE A 383 100.73 52.51 2.63
C ILE A 383 100.57 51.58 3.83
N LEU A 384 99.47 50.86 3.94
CA LEU A 384 99.27 49.88 5.07
C LEU A 384 99.73 48.44 4.77
N GLY A 385 99.96 48.07 3.47
CA GLY A 385 100.39 46.76 3.04
C GLY A 385 101.81 46.39 3.35
N THR A 386 102.69 47.41 3.58
CA THR A 386 104.13 47.16 3.89
C THR A 386 104.46 47.03 5.40
N MET A 387 103.49 47.30 6.26
CA MET A 387 103.74 47.12 7.75
C MET A 387 103.19 45.84 8.34
N VAL A 388 102.32 45.12 7.62
CA VAL A 388 101.74 43.85 8.15
C VAL A 388 102.45 42.60 7.61
N ALA A 389 103.35 42.70 6.62
CA ALA A 389 104.15 41.56 6.11
C ALA A 389 105.26 41.13 7.05
N ILE A 390 105.57 41.86 8.12
CA ILE A 390 106.68 41.52 9.08
C ILE A 390 106.15 40.84 10.37
N HIS A 391 104.88 40.76 10.63
CA HIS A 391 104.38 40.21 11.92
C HIS A 391 103.65 38.86 11.85
N LEU A 392 103.56 38.17 10.73
CA LEU A 392 102.85 36.88 10.63
C LEU A 392 103.72 35.67 10.23
N SER A 393 105.11 35.79 10.31
CA SER A 393 106.00 34.60 10.16
C SER A 393 106.30 33.87 11.46
N LYS A 394 105.59 34.12 12.50
CA LYS A 394 105.73 33.32 13.77
C LYS A 394 104.40 32.94 14.32
N ARG A 395 103.77 31.96 13.85
CA ARG A 395 102.90 30.96 14.58
C ARG A 395 102.29 29.95 13.68
N GLN A 396 103.09 29.23 12.99
CA GLN A 396 102.76 27.86 12.73
C GLN A 396 103.40 27.05 13.83
N GLU A 397 102.63 26.55 14.67
CA GLU A 397 102.82 25.26 15.37
C GLU A 397 101.76 25.11 16.44
N ASN A 398 101.14 24.06 16.30
CA ASN A 398 100.49 23.27 17.32
C ASN A 398 98.96 23.10 17.29
N LYS A 399 98.76 21.92 16.85
CA LYS A 399 98.01 20.81 17.41
C LYS A 399 96.63 20.67 16.85
N SER A 400 96.40 19.75 15.92
CA SER A 400 96.38 18.28 16.05
C SER A 400 95.62 17.85 17.30
N LYS A 401 94.57 17.14 17.05
CA LYS A 401 93.93 16.11 17.81
C LYS A 401 92.56 16.38 18.37
N GLY A 402 91.70 15.50 17.98
CA GLY A 402 90.69 14.92 18.81
C GLY A 402 89.31 14.94 18.17
N LYS A 403 89.09 14.02 17.33
CA LYS A 403 88.44 12.73 17.55
C LYS A 403 86.99 12.80 17.97
N LYS A 404 86.16 12.36 16.98
CA LYS A 404 85.30 11.17 17.09
C LYS A 404 83.96 11.24 17.85
N ARG A 405 83.00 10.71 17.18
CA ARG A 405 81.85 9.86 17.61
C ARG A 405 80.60 10.61 17.97
N SER A 406 79.46 10.19 17.62
CA SER A 406 78.90 9.02 16.92
C SER A 406 77.39 9.08 17.00
N TYR A 407 76.80 8.58 15.97
CA TYR A 407 75.63 7.67 15.98
C TYR A 407 74.33 8.16 16.60
N LEU A 408 73.33 8.02 15.79
CA LEU A 408 72.32 6.98 15.57
C LEU A 408 70.98 7.27 16.21
N TYR A 409 70.02 6.99 15.41
CA TYR A 409 68.76 6.25 15.59
C TYR A 409 67.54 7.13 15.86
N SER A 410 66.60 7.01 15.16
CA SER A 410 65.75 5.96 14.59
C SER A 410 64.31 6.42 14.80
N GLU A 411 63.61 6.40 13.71
CA GLU A 411 62.42 5.58 13.52
C GLU A 411 61.29 5.71 14.55
N ASP A 412 60.23 5.97 13.95
CA ASP A 412 59.04 5.09 13.88
C ASP A 412 57.83 5.62 14.61
N MET A 413 56.85 5.52 13.97
CA MET A 413 55.52 4.85 13.91
C MET A 413 54.36 5.83 13.89
N ARG A 414 53.72 5.74 12.79
CA ARG A 414 52.38 5.13 12.57
C ARG A 414 51.33 5.46 13.65
N ARG A 415 50.39 6.12 13.30
CA ARG A 415 49.09 5.57 12.86
C ARG A 415 48.21 6.65 12.25
#